data_e906bb82e8d7d3bd62c7ff0a09f2f1c2
#
_entry.id   e906bb82e8d7d3bd62c7ff0a09f2f1c2
#
_cell.length_a   1.000
_cell.length_b   1.000
_cell.length_c   1.000
_cell.angle_alpha   90.00
_cell.angle_beta   90.00
_cell.angle_gamma   90.00
#
_symmetry.space_group_name_H-M   'P 1'
#
loop_
_entity.id
_entity.type
_entity.pdbx_description
1 polymer ?
#
loop_
_entity_poly.entity_id
_entity_poly.type
_entity_poly.pdbx_seq_one_letter_code
_entity_poly.pdbx_strand_id
1 'polypeptide(L)' 'MKNVSILVPETAVIEAVADPHYMFKAVNQFLLAMGKEPLFNVQLVAINKEVKLENSLFTVHIDKQLKDVQQTDLI' A
#
# COMPACT_ATOMS: atom_id res chain seq x y z
N MET A 1 1.70 -7.44 14.43
CA MET A 1 1.73 -6.44 13.36
C MET A 1 0.50 -6.65 12.47
N LYS A 2 -0.17 -5.58 12.12
CA LYS A 2 -1.34 -5.67 11.26
C LYS A 2 -0.96 -5.56 9.80
N ASN A 3 -1.53 -6.41 8.97
CA ASN A 3 -1.28 -6.40 7.54
C ASN A 3 -2.30 -5.50 6.85
N VAL A 4 -1.81 -4.47 6.17
CA VAL A 4 -2.64 -3.53 5.42
C VAL A 4 -2.35 -3.71 3.95
N SER A 5 -3.36 -4.12 3.19
CA SER A 5 -3.25 -4.25 1.74
C SER A 5 -4.03 -3.12 1.08
N ILE A 6 -3.35 -2.31 0.29
CA ILE A 6 -3.97 -1.23 -0.46
C ILE A 6 -4.18 -1.70 -1.89
N LEU A 7 -5.43 -1.89 -2.27
CA LEU A 7 -5.78 -2.33 -3.62
C LEU A 7 -5.62 -1.18 -4.59
N VAL A 8 -4.95 -1.44 -5.70
CA VAL A 8 -4.68 -0.43 -6.74
C VAL A 8 -5.39 -0.84 -8.03
N PRO A 9 -6.63 -0.37 -8.26
CA PRO A 9 -7.30 -0.59 -9.54
C PRO A 9 -6.75 0.35 -10.60
N GLU A 10 -6.87 -0.04 -11.85
CA GLU A 10 -6.36 0.75 -12.97
C GLU A 10 -7.02 2.13 -13.10
N THR A 11 -8.21 2.29 -12.54
CA THR A 11 -8.97 3.54 -12.57
C THR A 11 -8.68 4.47 -11.39
N ALA A 12 -7.81 4.06 -10.46
CA ALA A 12 -7.52 4.87 -9.28
C ALA A 12 -6.77 6.14 -9.64
N VAL A 13 -7.03 7.20 -8.88
CA VAL A 13 -6.17 8.38 -8.91
C VAL A 13 -5.02 8.16 -7.94
N ILE A 14 -3.86 8.77 -8.24
CA ILE A 14 -2.64 8.50 -7.46
C ILE A 14 -2.81 8.87 -5.97
N GLU A 15 -3.54 9.92 -5.67
CA GLU A 15 -3.75 10.34 -4.28
C GLU A 15 -4.51 9.28 -3.46
N ALA A 16 -5.44 8.56 -4.10
CA ALA A 16 -6.19 7.51 -3.43
C ALA A 16 -5.31 6.32 -3.03
N VAL A 17 -4.16 6.18 -3.67
CA VAL A 17 -3.17 5.13 -3.36
C VAL A 17 -2.08 5.67 -2.43
N ALA A 18 -1.52 6.82 -2.79
CA ALA A 18 -0.35 7.38 -2.09
C ALA A 18 -0.68 7.89 -0.69
N ASP A 19 -1.85 8.52 -0.51
CA ASP A 19 -2.20 9.11 0.78
C ASP A 19 -2.38 8.05 1.88
N PRO A 20 -3.18 6.99 1.70
CA PRO A 20 -3.27 5.94 2.70
C PRO A 20 -1.93 5.24 2.94
N HIS A 21 -1.16 5.00 1.89
CA HIS A 21 0.16 4.39 2.01
C HIS A 21 1.07 5.25 2.90
N TYR A 22 1.09 6.55 2.65
CA TYR A 22 1.87 7.49 3.43
C TYR A 22 1.41 7.52 4.89
N MET A 23 0.10 7.54 5.13
CA MET A 23 -0.44 7.60 6.50
C MET A 23 0.01 6.41 7.34
N PHE A 24 -0.11 5.19 6.81
CA PHE A 24 0.28 4.00 7.56
C PHE A 24 1.79 3.97 7.78
N LYS A 25 2.58 4.36 6.80
CA LYS A 25 4.03 4.44 6.95
C LYS A 25 4.45 5.52 7.97
N ALA A 26 3.74 6.65 7.99
CA ALA A 26 4.03 7.72 8.94
C ALA A 26 3.78 7.27 10.38
N VAL A 27 2.70 6.51 10.62
CA VAL A 27 2.43 5.95 11.95
C VAL A 27 3.56 5.02 12.37
N ASN A 28 4.03 4.16 11.48
CA ASN A 28 5.15 3.28 11.77
C ASN A 28 6.41 4.05 12.15
N GLN A 29 6.74 5.10 11.41
CA GLN A 29 7.91 5.92 11.69
C GLN A 29 7.80 6.63 13.01
N PHE A 30 6.61 7.13 13.33
CA PHE A 30 6.36 7.78 14.62
C PHE A 30 6.60 6.79 15.78
N LEU A 31 6.09 5.56 15.65
CA LEU A 31 6.29 4.52 16.66
C LEU A 31 7.77 4.16 16.83
N LEU A 32 8.48 4.02 15.72
CA LEU A 32 9.92 3.75 15.78
C LEU A 32 10.68 4.86 16.47
N ALA A 33 10.31 6.14 16.22
CA ALA A 33 10.94 7.29 16.87
C ALA A 33 10.71 7.29 18.38
N MET A 34 9.60 6.67 18.84
CA MET A 34 9.30 6.53 20.26
C MET A 34 9.90 5.28 20.88
N GLY A 35 10.72 4.53 20.14
CA GLY A 35 11.31 3.29 20.63
C GLY A 35 10.35 2.12 20.64
N LYS A 36 9.26 2.21 19.89
CA LYS A 36 8.26 1.15 19.80
C LYS A 36 8.38 0.43 18.45
N GLU A 37 7.77 -0.73 18.36
CA GLU A 37 7.76 -1.51 17.12
C GLU A 37 6.73 -0.97 16.13
N PRO A 38 6.97 -1.13 14.83
CA PRO A 38 5.96 -0.76 13.82
C PRO A 38 4.67 -1.55 14.01
N LEU A 39 3.53 -0.89 13.78
CA LEU A 39 2.22 -1.50 13.92
C LEU A 39 1.71 -2.11 12.62
N PHE A 40 2.05 -1.52 11.47
CA PHE A 40 1.48 -1.91 10.19
C PHE A 40 2.53 -2.48 9.24
N ASN A 41 2.17 -3.57 8.59
CA ASN A 41 2.87 -4.07 7.41
C ASN A 41 2.04 -3.65 6.19
N VAL A 42 2.48 -2.63 5.47
CA VAL A 42 1.72 -2.01 4.40
C VAL A 42 2.22 -2.52 3.05
N GLN A 43 1.30 -2.96 2.21
CA GLN A 43 1.64 -3.44 0.88
C GLN A 43 0.62 -2.96 -0.15
N LEU A 44 1.10 -2.67 -1.35
CA LEU A 44 0.26 -2.36 -2.50
C LEU A 44 -0.07 -3.65 -3.23
N VAL A 45 -1.34 -3.83 -3.56
CA VAL A 45 -1.83 -5.07 -4.15
C VAL A 45 -2.62 -4.77 -5.42
N ALA A 46 -2.35 -5.52 -6.47
CA ALA A 46 -3.11 -5.43 -7.71
C ALA A 46 -3.07 -6.76 -8.46
N ILE A 47 -3.83 -6.85 -9.56
CA ILE A 47 -3.83 -8.04 -10.41
C ILE A 47 -2.49 -8.19 -11.12
N ASN A 48 -1.92 -7.08 -11.60
CA ASN A 48 -0.64 -7.05 -12.32
C ASN A 48 0.47 -6.49 -11.42
N LYS A 49 1.73 -6.73 -11.80
CA LYS A 49 2.89 -6.26 -11.04
C LYS A 49 3.06 -4.74 -11.08
N GLU A 50 2.54 -4.10 -12.12
CA GLU A 50 2.58 -2.65 -12.27
C GLU A 50 1.20 -2.17 -12.68
N VAL A 51 0.82 -1.00 -12.20
CA VAL A 51 -0.43 -0.33 -12.57
C VAL A 51 -0.09 1.07 -13.05
N LYS A 52 -0.53 1.39 -14.26
CA LYS A 52 -0.36 2.73 -14.83
C LYS A 52 -1.61 3.53 -14.57
N LEU A 53 -1.46 4.68 -13.94
CA LEU A 53 -2.56 5.55 -13.56
C LEU A 53 -2.50 6.86 -14.33
N GLU A 54 -3.67 7.49 -14.47
CA GLU A 54 -3.82 8.83 -15.06
C GLU A 54 -3.14 8.92 -16.43
N ASN A 55 -3.55 8.06 -17.36
CA ASN A 55 -3.02 7.99 -18.72
C ASN A 55 -1.51 7.73 -18.75
N SER A 56 -1.06 6.85 -17.88
CA SER A 56 0.36 6.48 -17.76
C SER A 56 1.26 7.60 -17.26
N LEU A 57 0.67 8.64 -16.67
CA LEU A 57 1.47 9.68 -16.02
C LEU A 57 2.21 9.11 -14.81
N PHE A 58 1.58 8.18 -14.10
CA PHE A 58 2.19 7.50 -12.96
C PHE A 58 2.20 6.00 -13.18
N THR A 59 3.30 5.36 -12.81
CA THR A 59 3.40 3.90 -12.76
C THR A 59 3.57 3.50 -11.30
N VAL A 60 2.66 2.66 -10.82
CA VAL A 60 2.73 2.15 -9.45
C VAL A 60 3.31 0.75 -9.46
N HIS A 61 4.41 0.56 -8.76
CA HIS A 61 5.02 -0.75 -8.58
C HIS A 61 4.32 -1.47 -7.43
N ILE A 62 3.84 -2.65 -7.71
CA ILE A 62 3.00 -3.41 -6.78
C ILE A 62 3.87 -4.34 -5.94
N ASP A 63 3.65 -4.32 -4.64
CA ASP A 63 4.39 -5.16 -3.70
C ASP A 63 3.99 -6.61 -3.82
N LYS A 64 2.71 -6.88 -4.07
CA LYS A 64 2.20 -8.23 -4.13
C LYS A 64 1.01 -8.31 -5.08
N GLN A 65 0.98 -9.34 -5.92
CA GLN A 65 -0.17 -9.56 -6.77
C GLN A 65 -1.34 -10.13 -5.95
N LEU A 66 -2.56 -9.80 -6.35
CA LEU A 66 -3.75 -10.20 -5.60
C LEU A 66 -3.82 -11.70 -5.35
N LYS A 67 -3.41 -12.50 -6.32
CA LYS A 67 -3.40 -13.97 -6.20
C LYS A 67 -2.48 -14.49 -5.11
N ASP A 68 -1.51 -13.69 -4.68
CA ASP A 68 -0.50 -14.09 -3.69
C ASP A 68 -0.83 -13.58 -2.29
N VAL A 69 -1.92 -12.82 -2.12
CA VAL A 69 -2.31 -12.31 -0.82
C VAL A 69 -2.93 -13.43 0.00
N GLN A 70 -2.33 -13.75 1.12
CA GLN A 70 -2.80 -14.82 1.99
C GLN A 70 -3.56 -14.29 3.19
N GLN A 71 -3.17 -13.14 3.69
CA GLN A 71 -3.78 -12.56 4.88
C GLN A 71 -3.69 -11.05 4.84
N THR A 72 -4.80 -10.40 5.14
CA THR A 72 -4.84 -8.96 5.28
C THR A 72 -5.84 -8.59 6.36
N ASP A 73 -5.52 -7.58 7.16
CA ASP A 73 -6.40 -7.06 8.21
C ASP A 73 -7.23 -5.88 7.72
N LEU A 74 -6.74 -5.18 6.70
CA LEU A 74 -7.38 -3.97 6.19
C LEU A 74 -7.05 -3.79 4.71
N ILE A 75 -8.03 -3.33 3.95
CA ILE A 75 -7.88 -3.04 2.52
C ILE A 75 -8.15 -1.59 2.24
#